data_59a97b19458bc838cda9626b056a44ab
#
_entry.id   59a97b19458bc838cda9626b056a44ab
#
_cell.length_a   1.000
_cell.length_b   1.000
_cell.length_c   1.000
_cell.angle_alpha   90.00
_cell.angle_beta   90.00
_cell.angle_gamma   90.00
#
_symmetry.space_group_name_H-M   'P 1'
#
loop_
_entity.id
_entity.type
_entity.pdbx_description
1 polymer ?
#
loop_
_entity_poly.entity_id
_entity_poly.type
_entity_poly.pdbx_seq_one_letter_code
_entity_poly.pdbx_strand_id
1 'polypeptide(L)'
;MIRFLRFTLVVSFVFATAFSRPLCRAAAAAGDDDAVLQADHAFVQALAKADAAAASKFLDAEFSWTDSAGATQSRAEVLKSFPKPVLGDESDAEVKERTYGDVGTVMAARGKVHVLRVWVKRPAGWRALVYHEVTQLDQPPTAAGSGVNDCENPCKTVPFQPKNEAERAIIAAWQALETGVTAHDAEAWSLHVADEFVQISSNNDHPIDKAGRIATINKQKQSGAGSAPPPLVSAHMLDFGDAVVMICLHQPYTGKPIHVTRVWIKRDGKWIMSISFQTTIQAAPAKAG
;
A
#
# COMPACT_ATOMS: atom_id res chain seq x y z
N MET A 1 51.94 -71.96 7.16
CA MET A 1 52.00 -70.58 6.59
C MET A 1 50.62 -70.00 6.58
N ILE A 2 50.27 -69.21 7.64
CA ILE A 2 48.94 -68.62 7.82
C ILE A 2 49.12 -67.13 7.55
N ARG A 3 48.43 -66.58 6.54
CA ARG A 3 48.37 -65.14 6.25
C ARG A 3 47.20 -64.53 6.92
N PHE A 4 47.45 -63.62 7.86
CA PHE A 4 46.43 -62.76 8.48
C PHE A 4 46.03 -61.62 7.55
N LEU A 5 44.74 -61.54 7.23
CA LEU A 5 44.11 -60.43 6.49
C LEU A 5 43.63 -59.39 7.50
N ARG A 6 44.20 -58.17 7.46
CA ARG A 6 43.76 -57.04 8.29
C ARG A 6 42.64 -56.32 7.54
N PHE A 7 41.44 -56.33 8.14
CA PHE A 7 40.32 -55.46 7.72
C PHE A 7 40.48 -54.12 8.39
N THR A 8 40.59 -53.05 7.60
CA THR A 8 40.54 -51.65 8.07
C THR A 8 39.11 -51.14 7.95
N LEU A 9 38.50 -50.86 9.07
CA LEU A 9 37.13 -50.28 9.14
C LEU A 9 37.25 -48.75 8.98
N VAL A 10 36.76 -48.20 7.85
CA VAL A 10 36.62 -46.75 7.65
C VAL A 10 35.27 -46.34 8.16
N VAL A 11 35.24 -45.60 9.27
CA VAL A 11 34.02 -44.97 9.83
C VAL A 11 33.89 -43.60 9.19
N SER A 12 32.95 -43.46 8.28
CA SER A 12 32.56 -42.13 7.69
C SER A 12 31.60 -41.40 8.63
N PHE A 13 32.10 -40.34 9.25
CA PHE A 13 31.24 -39.39 9.99
C PHE A 13 30.54 -38.48 9.00
N VAL A 14 29.22 -38.63 8.86
CA VAL A 14 28.36 -37.70 8.14
C VAL A 14 28.00 -36.60 9.11
N PHE A 15 28.54 -35.40 8.90
CA PHE A 15 28.11 -34.18 9.60
C PHE A 15 26.79 -33.72 9.01
N ALA A 16 25.71 -33.93 9.76
CA ALA A 16 24.41 -33.32 9.46
C ALA A 16 24.43 -31.85 9.94
N THR A 17 24.63 -30.92 9.02
CA THR A 17 24.43 -29.48 9.30
C THR A 17 22.93 -29.20 9.30
N ALA A 18 22.36 -29.12 10.52
CA ALA A 18 20.99 -28.66 10.73
C ALA A 18 20.91 -27.17 10.36
N PHE A 19 20.21 -26.86 9.27
CA PHE A 19 19.82 -25.50 8.91
C PHE A 19 18.70 -25.01 9.86
N SER A 20 19.08 -24.37 10.97
CA SER A 20 18.16 -23.65 11.86
C SER A 20 18.03 -22.19 11.39
N ARG A 21 17.11 -21.89 10.46
CA ARG A 21 16.79 -20.53 10.05
C ARG A 21 15.31 -20.34 9.70
N PRO A 22 14.38 -20.36 10.68
CA PRO A 22 13.21 -19.48 10.58
C PRO A 22 12.80 -18.72 11.84
N LEU A 23 13.35 -19.05 13.03
CA LEU A 23 12.84 -18.48 14.29
C LEU A 23 13.20 -16.99 14.54
N CYS A 24 14.33 -16.50 14.00
CA CYS A 24 14.71 -15.09 14.20
C CYS A 24 13.86 -14.07 13.44
N ARG A 25 13.27 -14.45 12.29
CA ARG A 25 12.49 -13.50 11.47
C ARG A 25 11.09 -13.26 12.04
N ALA A 26 10.46 -14.27 12.62
CA ALA A 26 9.13 -14.13 13.23
C ALA A 26 9.16 -13.31 14.53
N ALA A 27 10.19 -13.49 15.35
CA ALA A 27 10.32 -12.71 16.59
C ALA A 27 10.67 -11.23 16.34
N ALA A 28 11.47 -10.94 15.30
CA ALA A 28 11.76 -9.55 14.90
C ALA A 28 10.54 -8.84 14.30
N ALA A 29 9.70 -9.55 13.55
CA ALA A 29 8.48 -9.00 12.98
C ALA A 29 7.45 -8.61 14.06
N ALA A 30 7.21 -9.47 15.06
CA ALA A 30 6.29 -9.16 16.17
C ALA A 30 6.74 -7.94 16.99
N GLY A 31 8.06 -7.77 17.20
CA GLY A 31 8.60 -6.60 17.91
C GLY A 31 8.52 -5.31 17.09
N ASP A 32 8.56 -5.39 15.76
CA ASP A 32 8.42 -4.24 14.87
C ASP A 32 6.95 -3.81 14.74
N ASP A 33 5.99 -4.74 14.70
CA ASP A 33 4.55 -4.44 14.71
C ASP A 33 4.16 -3.68 15.99
N ASP A 34 4.58 -4.15 17.17
CA ASP A 34 4.35 -3.46 18.45
C ASP A 34 4.96 -2.04 18.43
N ALA A 35 6.16 -1.88 17.87
CA ALA A 35 6.84 -0.58 17.83
C ALA A 35 6.16 0.41 16.86
N VAL A 36 5.63 -0.07 15.72
CA VAL A 36 4.81 0.75 14.81
C VAL A 36 3.55 1.22 15.51
N LEU A 37 2.82 0.31 16.17
CA LEU A 37 1.58 0.66 16.89
C LEU A 37 1.84 1.66 18.02
N GLN A 38 2.93 1.51 18.77
CA GLN A 38 3.29 2.47 19.82
C GLN A 38 3.58 3.87 19.25
N ALA A 39 4.33 3.94 18.15
CA ALA A 39 4.60 5.20 17.47
C ALA A 39 3.31 5.83 16.92
N ASP A 40 2.44 5.01 16.34
CA ASP A 40 1.15 5.41 15.80
C ASP A 40 0.23 5.97 16.88
N HIS A 41 0.05 5.25 17.98
CA HIS A 41 -0.76 5.72 19.10
C HIS A 41 -0.25 7.05 19.67
N ALA A 42 1.07 7.20 19.84
CA ALA A 42 1.67 8.44 20.33
C ALA A 42 1.45 9.61 19.36
N PHE A 43 1.53 9.35 18.06
CA PHE A 43 1.26 10.33 17.02
C PHE A 43 -0.21 10.76 17.00
N VAL A 44 -1.14 9.80 17.00
CA VAL A 44 -2.60 10.08 17.04
C VAL A 44 -2.99 10.84 18.29
N GLN A 45 -2.44 10.50 19.44
CA GLN A 45 -2.68 11.24 20.68
C GLN A 45 -2.14 12.67 20.63
N ALA A 46 -0.98 12.89 20.01
CA ALA A 46 -0.44 14.23 19.82
C ALA A 46 -1.34 15.07 18.90
N LEU A 47 -1.83 14.48 17.81
CA LEU A 47 -2.78 15.12 16.89
C LEU A 47 -4.11 15.46 17.60
N ALA A 48 -4.70 14.53 18.35
CA ALA A 48 -5.96 14.72 19.08
C ALA A 48 -5.87 15.84 20.12
N LYS A 49 -4.69 16.02 20.73
CA LYS A 49 -4.40 17.10 21.69
C LYS A 49 -3.98 18.42 21.03
N ALA A 50 -3.90 18.48 19.69
CA ALA A 50 -3.33 19.57 18.92
C ALA A 50 -1.89 19.94 19.35
N ASP A 51 -1.13 18.93 19.84
CA ASP A 51 0.29 19.10 20.20
C ASP A 51 1.18 18.97 18.96
N ALA A 52 1.29 20.06 18.21
CA ALA A 52 2.08 20.12 16.99
C ALA A 52 3.57 19.81 17.24
N ALA A 53 4.11 20.18 18.42
CA ALA A 53 5.51 19.92 18.76
C ALA A 53 5.78 18.42 18.96
N ALA A 54 4.88 17.71 19.63
CA ALA A 54 4.96 16.26 19.77
C ALA A 54 4.73 15.55 18.44
N ALA A 55 3.66 15.91 17.70
CA ALA A 55 3.32 15.30 16.41
C ALA A 55 4.45 15.46 15.37
N SER A 56 5.11 16.62 15.32
CA SER A 56 6.19 16.89 14.36
C SER A 56 7.38 15.93 14.47
N LYS A 57 7.61 15.37 15.66
CA LYS A 57 8.71 14.41 15.91
C LYS A 57 8.54 13.09 15.19
N PHE A 58 7.30 12.76 14.81
CA PHE A 58 6.98 11.53 14.09
C PHE A 58 7.06 11.68 12.57
N LEU A 59 7.06 12.91 12.03
CA LEU A 59 7.00 13.11 10.58
C LEU A 59 8.31 12.77 9.90
N ASP A 60 8.26 11.92 8.86
CA ASP A 60 9.38 11.69 7.95
C ASP A 60 9.69 12.94 7.11
N ALA A 61 10.87 13.01 6.53
CA ALA A 61 11.26 14.11 5.64
C ALA A 61 10.35 14.21 4.41
N GLU A 62 9.91 13.04 3.90
CA GLU A 62 9.04 12.89 2.73
C GLU A 62 7.54 12.80 3.11
N PHE A 63 7.17 13.21 4.33
CA PHE A 63 5.79 13.09 4.81
C PHE A 63 4.80 13.85 3.95
N SER A 64 3.66 13.21 3.70
CA SER A 64 2.49 13.81 3.05
C SER A 64 1.20 13.51 3.82
N TRP A 65 0.30 14.49 3.84
CA TRP A 65 -1.06 14.37 4.38
C TRP A 65 -2.07 14.59 3.28
N THR A 66 -2.93 13.62 3.03
CA THR A 66 -4.08 13.74 2.12
C THR A 66 -5.36 13.68 2.96
N ASP A 67 -6.14 14.74 2.94
CA ASP A 67 -7.42 14.81 3.65
C ASP A 67 -8.56 14.09 2.89
N SER A 68 -9.72 13.98 3.51
CA SER A 68 -10.92 13.33 2.94
C SER A 68 -11.51 14.06 1.72
N ALA A 69 -11.10 15.31 1.47
CA ALA A 69 -11.43 16.07 0.26
C ALA A 69 -10.37 15.89 -0.85
N GLY A 70 -9.32 15.11 -0.60
CA GLY A 70 -8.23 14.83 -1.55
C GLY A 70 -7.18 15.94 -1.64
N ALA A 71 -7.24 16.98 -0.79
CA ALA A 71 -6.18 17.97 -0.72
C ALA A 71 -4.96 17.37 -0.04
N THR A 72 -3.80 17.49 -0.70
CA THR A 72 -2.53 16.95 -0.20
C THR A 72 -1.63 18.07 0.25
N GLN A 73 -1.07 17.91 1.45
CA GLN A 73 -0.12 18.83 2.07
C GLN A 73 1.21 18.11 2.27
N SER A 74 2.29 18.79 1.94
CA SER A 74 3.67 18.37 2.25
C SER A 74 3.96 18.49 3.75
N ARG A 75 5.03 17.84 4.20
CA ARG A 75 5.55 18.02 5.57
C ARG A 75 5.69 19.50 5.96
N ALA A 76 6.22 20.31 5.06
CA ALA A 76 6.44 21.73 5.32
C ALA A 76 5.14 22.53 5.53
N GLU A 77 4.08 22.17 4.81
CA GLU A 77 2.75 22.77 4.95
C GLU A 77 2.07 22.31 6.24
N VAL A 78 2.10 21.00 6.54
CA VAL A 78 1.58 20.44 7.80
C VAL A 78 2.25 21.07 9.02
N LEU A 79 3.58 21.30 8.99
CA LEU A 79 4.30 21.93 10.09
C LEU A 79 3.90 23.40 10.33
N LYS A 80 3.40 24.09 9.30
CA LYS A 80 2.85 25.47 9.47
C LYS A 80 1.48 25.46 10.13
N SER A 81 0.65 24.46 9.82
CA SER A 81 -0.69 24.31 10.34
C SER A 81 -1.11 22.85 10.30
N PHE A 82 -1.05 22.16 11.44
CA PHE A 82 -1.47 20.75 11.50
C PHE A 82 -2.95 20.63 11.17
N PRO A 83 -3.31 19.75 10.21
CA PRO A 83 -4.69 19.42 9.91
C PRO A 83 -5.36 18.76 11.12
N LYS A 84 -6.67 18.94 11.25
CA LYS A 84 -7.45 18.21 12.23
C LYS A 84 -7.75 16.80 11.67
N PRO A 85 -7.35 15.71 12.37
CA PRO A 85 -7.63 14.35 11.91
C PRO A 85 -9.14 14.08 11.87
N VAL A 86 -9.61 13.44 10.81
CA VAL A 86 -11.04 13.15 10.59
C VAL A 86 -11.60 12.20 11.66
N LEU A 87 -10.80 11.27 12.19
CA LEU A 87 -11.20 10.31 13.23
C LEU A 87 -10.96 10.81 14.67
N GLY A 88 -10.38 11.99 14.85
CA GLY A 88 -10.05 12.52 16.18
C GLY A 88 -9.06 11.67 16.95
N ASP A 89 -9.41 11.19 18.15
CA ASP A 89 -8.55 10.38 19.03
C ASP A 89 -8.55 8.87 18.72
N GLU A 90 -9.41 8.42 17.80
CA GLU A 90 -9.56 7.03 17.35
C GLU A 90 -9.93 6.02 18.47
N SER A 91 -10.42 6.49 19.62
CA SER A 91 -10.69 5.64 20.79
C SER A 91 -11.71 4.51 20.53
N ASP A 92 -12.56 4.65 19.51
CA ASP A 92 -13.58 3.71 19.08
C ASP A 92 -13.39 3.25 17.61
N ALA A 93 -12.23 3.50 17.03
CA ALA A 93 -11.90 3.05 15.69
C ALA A 93 -11.41 1.59 15.66
N GLU A 94 -11.78 0.86 14.63
CA GLU A 94 -11.14 -0.43 14.31
C GLU A 94 -9.75 -0.14 13.73
N VAL A 95 -8.71 -0.73 14.33
CA VAL A 95 -7.31 -0.54 13.92
C VAL A 95 -6.73 -1.86 13.44
N LYS A 96 -6.06 -1.83 12.28
CA LYS A 96 -5.33 -2.96 11.69
C LYS A 96 -3.93 -2.49 11.30
N GLU A 97 -2.91 -3.20 11.77
CA GLU A 97 -1.51 -2.95 11.41
C GLU A 97 -0.92 -4.10 10.60
N ARG A 98 0.12 -3.80 9.85
CA ARG A 98 0.99 -4.77 9.18
C ARG A 98 2.36 -4.17 8.95
N THR A 99 3.39 -5.00 9.09
CA THR A 99 4.78 -4.60 8.82
C THR A 99 5.35 -5.40 7.65
N TYR A 100 6.07 -4.72 6.76
CA TYR A 100 6.73 -5.24 5.58
C TYR A 100 8.19 -4.74 5.55
N GLY A 101 9.07 -5.42 6.29
CA GLY A 101 10.44 -4.96 6.49
C GLY A 101 10.49 -3.59 7.19
N ASP A 102 11.04 -2.59 6.52
CA ASP A 102 11.17 -1.23 7.05
C ASP A 102 9.92 -0.34 6.81
N VAL A 103 8.81 -0.92 6.34
CA VAL A 103 7.53 -0.23 6.15
C VAL A 103 6.45 -0.84 7.03
N GLY A 104 5.81 -0.02 7.87
CA GLY A 104 4.61 -0.36 8.63
C GLY A 104 3.39 0.35 8.07
N THR A 105 2.24 -0.29 8.15
CA THR A 105 0.95 0.30 7.77
C THR A 105 -0.04 0.17 8.91
N VAL A 106 -0.70 1.27 9.27
CA VAL A 106 -1.80 1.28 10.23
C VAL A 106 -3.03 1.83 9.54
N MET A 107 -4.08 1.04 9.51
CA MET A 107 -5.39 1.43 8.98
C MET A 107 -6.35 1.58 10.16
N ALA A 108 -6.97 2.75 10.29
CA ALA A 108 -8.02 3.01 11.27
C ALA A 108 -9.35 3.27 10.54
N ALA A 109 -10.45 2.76 11.10
CA ALA A 109 -11.77 2.91 10.49
C ALA A 109 -12.86 3.16 11.53
N ARG A 110 -13.80 4.06 11.20
CA ARG A 110 -15.05 4.28 11.93
C ARG A 110 -16.17 4.49 10.92
N GLY A 111 -17.01 3.46 10.74
CA GLY A 111 -18.09 3.50 9.75
C GLY A 111 -17.54 3.63 8.32
N LYS A 112 -17.88 4.74 7.65
CA LYS A 112 -17.43 5.03 6.27
C LYS A 112 -16.11 5.80 6.20
N VAL A 113 -15.59 6.21 7.33
CA VAL A 113 -14.34 6.98 7.40
C VAL A 113 -13.17 6.05 7.66
N HIS A 114 -12.16 6.14 6.82
CA HIS A 114 -10.95 5.32 6.87
C HIS A 114 -9.72 6.21 6.81
N VAL A 115 -8.69 5.82 7.54
CA VAL A 115 -7.38 6.48 7.53
C VAL A 115 -6.30 5.42 7.30
N LEU A 116 -5.39 5.67 6.37
CA LEU A 116 -4.15 4.93 6.21
C LEU A 116 -2.99 5.78 6.70
N ARG A 117 -2.20 5.24 7.61
CA ARG A 117 -0.90 5.77 7.96
C ARG A 117 0.17 4.78 7.52
N VAL A 118 1.13 5.27 6.74
CA VAL A 118 2.31 4.50 6.36
C VAL A 118 3.49 5.01 7.17
N TRP A 119 4.16 4.07 7.81
CA TRP A 119 5.31 4.30 8.67
C TRP A 119 6.57 3.74 8.02
N VAL A 120 7.70 4.39 8.22
CA VAL A 120 9.00 3.93 7.75
C VAL A 120 10.01 3.89 8.88
N LYS A 121 10.80 2.85 8.92
CA LYS A 121 11.85 2.66 9.91
C LYS A 121 13.06 3.50 9.52
N ARG A 122 13.49 4.37 10.42
CA ARG A 122 14.66 5.22 10.29
C ARG A 122 15.65 4.93 11.44
N PRO A 123 16.91 5.35 11.37
CA PRO A 123 17.85 5.14 12.49
C PRO A 123 17.36 5.67 13.84
N ALA A 124 16.53 6.71 13.83
CA ALA A 124 15.93 7.31 15.03
C ALA A 124 14.52 6.76 15.37
N GLY A 125 14.13 5.58 14.86
CA GLY A 125 12.84 4.93 15.07
C GLY A 125 11.84 5.16 13.93
N TRP A 126 10.60 4.73 14.14
CA TRP A 126 9.53 4.83 13.16
C TRP A 126 9.11 6.26 12.89
N ARG A 127 8.87 6.60 11.60
CA ARG A 127 8.42 7.91 11.14
C ARG A 127 7.21 7.75 10.23
N ALA A 128 6.21 8.60 10.41
CA ALA A 128 5.05 8.68 9.53
C ALA A 128 5.49 9.24 8.18
N LEU A 129 5.23 8.49 7.12
CA LEU A 129 5.52 8.85 5.73
C LEU A 129 4.27 9.36 5.01
N VAL A 130 3.12 8.71 5.26
CA VAL A 130 1.84 9.07 4.65
C VAL A 130 0.76 9.09 5.73
N TYR A 131 -0.11 10.08 5.65
CA TYR A 131 -1.42 10.12 6.30
C TYR A 131 -2.45 10.35 5.20
N HIS A 132 -3.37 9.39 4.98
CA HIS A 132 -4.35 9.46 3.90
C HIS A 132 -5.74 9.12 4.40
N GLU A 133 -6.67 10.06 4.26
CA GLU A 133 -8.08 9.93 4.66
C GLU A 133 -8.96 9.58 3.47
N VAL A 134 -9.93 8.70 3.70
CA VAL A 134 -10.97 8.33 2.74
C VAL A 134 -12.32 8.33 3.45
N THR A 135 -13.29 9.02 2.89
CA THR A 135 -14.70 8.87 3.27
C THR A 135 -15.43 8.16 2.13
N GLN A 136 -15.98 6.98 2.42
CA GLN A 136 -16.69 6.17 1.45
C GLN A 136 -18.14 6.67 1.22
N LEU A 137 -18.73 6.24 0.11
CA LEU A 137 -20.13 6.53 -0.20
C LEU A 137 -21.08 5.85 0.79
N ASP A 138 -22.24 6.44 1.02
CA ASP A 138 -23.31 5.81 1.80
C ASP A 138 -24.04 4.70 1.01
N GLN A 139 -24.08 4.82 -0.31
CA GLN A 139 -24.75 3.90 -1.22
C GLN A 139 -23.78 3.38 -2.29
N PRO A 140 -24.02 2.18 -2.82
CA PRO A 140 -23.22 1.64 -3.91
C PRO A 140 -23.16 2.60 -5.11
N PRO A 141 -22.02 2.66 -5.83
CA PRO A 141 -21.95 3.44 -7.05
C PRO A 141 -22.87 2.88 -8.13
N THR A 142 -23.52 3.78 -8.87
CA THR A 142 -24.48 3.41 -9.93
C THR A 142 -23.81 2.89 -11.20
N ALA A 143 -22.55 3.20 -11.43
CA ALA A 143 -21.80 2.81 -12.62
C ALA A 143 -20.80 1.68 -12.32
N ALA A 144 -20.88 0.58 -13.10
CA ALA A 144 -19.94 -0.54 -13.02
C ALA A 144 -18.85 -0.40 -14.08
N GLY A 145 -17.77 0.32 -13.79
CA GLY A 145 -16.61 0.45 -14.66
C GLY A 145 -16.45 1.85 -15.28
N SER A 146 -15.40 2.02 -16.08
CA SER A 146 -15.05 3.29 -16.71
C SER A 146 -15.82 3.58 -18.01
N GLY A 147 -16.47 2.56 -18.59
CA GLY A 147 -17.04 2.61 -19.93
C GLY A 147 -16.00 2.55 -21.07
N VAL A 148 -14.72 2.37 -20.76
CA VAL A 148 -13.61 2.32 -21.71
C VAL A 148 -12.98 0.94 -21.75
N ASN A 149 -12.76 0.41 -22.96
CA ASN A 149 -12.22 -0.94 -23.18
C ASN A 149 -10.75 -0.98 -23.61
N ASP A 150 -10.14 0.18 -23.92
CA ASP A 150 -8.73 0.27 -24.30
C ASP A 150 -7.95 1.02 -23.22
N CYS A 151 -6.77 0.50 -22.90
CA CYS A 151 -5.89 1.02 -21.87
C CYS A 151 -4.48 1.22 -22.45
N GLU A 152 -4.14 2.45 -22.79
CA GLU A 152 -2.76 2.81 -23.12
C GLU A 152 -1.98 3.15 -21.87
N ASN A 153 -2.46 4.10 -21.08
CA ASN A 153 -1.89 4.53 -19.81
C ASN A 153 -2.85 4.12 -18.66
N PRO A 154 -2.42 3.30 -17.66
CA PRO A 154 -1.05 2.86 -17.42
C PRO A 154 -0.65 1.53 -18.07
N CYS A 155 -1.51 0.83 -18.78
CA CYS A 155 -1.29 -0.58 -19.18
C CYS A 155 -0.05 -0.80 -20.07
N LYS A 156 0.29 0.16 -20.93
CA LYS A 156 1.44 0.08 -21.85
C LYS A 156 2.49 1.15 -21.58
N THR A 157 2.05 2.33 -21.18
CA THR A 157 2.92 3.49 -20.94
C THR A 157 2.65 4.13 -19.59
N VAL A 158 3.64 4.84 -19.04
CA VAL A 158 3.51 5.71 -17.87
C VAL A 158 4.17 7.06 -18.16
N PRO A 159 3.67 8.19 -17.61
CA PRO A 159 4.14 9.53 -17.95
C PRO A 159 5.46 9.94 -17.26
N PHE A 160 6.28 8.97 -16.84
CA PHE A 160 7.56 9.22 -16.18
C PHE A 160 8.55 8.07 -16.44
N GLN A 161 9.83 8.32 -16.14
CA GLN A 161 10.87 7.30 -16.25
C GLN A 161 11.17 6.70 -14.87
N PRO A 162 11.23 5.36 -14.73
CA PRO A 162 11.61 4.71 -13.49
C PRO A 162 13.08 5.00 -13.15
N LYS A 163 13.36 5.27 -11.87
CA LYS A 163 14.69 5.66 -11.39
C LYS A 163 15.59 4.47 -11.10
N ASN A 164 15.02 3.34 -10.72
CA ASN A 164 15.76 2.14 -10.31
C ASN A 164 15.06 0.85 -10.78
N GLU A 165 15.63 -0.30 -10.43
CA GLU A 165 15.10 -1.61 -10.82
C GLU A 165 13.78 -1.95 -10.12
N ALA A 166 13.64 -1.58 -8.84
CA ALA A 166 12.40 -1.81 -8.08
C ALA A 166 11.23 -1.04 -8.71
N GLU A 167 11.42 0.24 -9.05
CA GLU A 167 10.40 1.02 -9.74
C GLU A 167 10.02 0.41 -11.11
N ARG A 168 11.00 -0.04 -11.90
CA ARG A 168 10.72 -0.72 -13.18
C ARG A 168 9.91 -1.99 -12.99
N ALA A 169 10.28 -2.81 -12.00
CA ALA A 169 9.58 -4.06 -11.71
C ALA A 169 8.14 -3.83 -11.21
N ILE A 170 7.93 -2.80 -10.40
CA ILE A 170 6.60 -2.40 -9.92
C ILE A 170 5.74 -1.88 -11.07
N ILE A 171 6.29 -1.04 -11.95
CA ILE A 171 5.57 -0.56 -13.13
C ILE A 171 5.14 -1.74 -14.00
N ALA A 172 6.03 -2.71 -14.26
CA ALA A 172 5.70 -3.90 -15.03
C ALA A 172 4.59 -4.74 -14.36
N ALA A 173 4.67 -4.96 -13.04
CA ALA A 173 3.64 -5.67 -12.28
C ALA A 173 2.30 -4.92 -12.30
N TRP A 174 2.34 -3.60 -12.18
CA TRP A 174 1.14 -2.76 -12.24
C TRP A 174 0.52 -2.74 -13.63
N GLN A 175 1.32 -2.64 -14.70
CA GLN A 175 0.84 -2.71 -16.08
C GLN A 175 0.16 -4.06 -16.36
N ALA A 176 0.74 -5.16 -15.91
CA ALA A 176 0.14 -6.49 -16.02
C ALA A 176 -1.20 -6.59 -15.25
N LEU A 177 -1.23 -6.06 -14.02
CA LEU A 177 -2.43 -5.98 -13.20
C LEU A 177 -3.57 -5.21 -13.90
N GLU A 178 -3.28 -3.99 -14.40
CA GLU A 178 -4.29 -3.15 -15.03
C GLU A 178 -4.70 -3.68 -16.42
N THR A 179 -3.80 -4.35 -17.12
CA THR A 179 -4.13 -5.11 -18.33
C THR A 179 -5.13 -6.22 -18.02
N GLY A 180 -4.92 -6.96 -16.92
CA GLY A 180 -5.87 -7.97 -16.44
C GLY A 180 -7.26 -7.39 -16.12
N VAL A 181 -7.31 -6.22 -15.48
CA VAL A 181 -8.58 -5.51 -15.24
C VAL A 181 -9.28 -5.16 -16.57
N THR A 182 -8.54 -4.57 -17.51
CA THR A 182 -9.09 -4.13 -18.80
C THR A 182 -9.60 -5.31 -19.64
N ALA A 183 -8.87 -6.44 -19.60
CA ALA A 183 -9.24 -7.68 -20.28
C ALA A 183 -10.32 -8.49 -19.54
N HIS A 184 -10.77 -8.06 -18.37
CA HIS A 184 -11.65 -8.82 -17.47
C HIS A 184 -11.08 -10.20 -17.10
N ASP A 185 -9.77 -10.28 -16.94
CA ASP A 185 -9.04 -11.48 -16.53
C ASP A 185 -8.72 -11.40 -15.02
N ALA A 186 -9.64 -11.92 -14.21
CA ALA A 186 -9.51 -11.90 -12.75
C ALA A 186 -8.34 -12.79 -12.27
N GLU A 187 -8.00 -13.85 -12.99
CA GLU A 187 -6.86 -14.71 -12.66
C GLU A 187 -5.54 -13.97 -12.87
N ALA A 188 -5.33 -13.39 -14.06
CA ALA A 188 -4.15 -12.57 -14.34
C ALA A 188 -3.99 -11.42 -13.34
N TRP A 189 -5.08 -10.70 -13.02
CA TRP A 189 -5.09 -9.66 -12.01
C TRP A 189 -4.62 -10.18 -10.65
N SER A 190 -5.12 -11.34 -10.21
CA SER A 190 -4.88 -11.91 -8.89
C SER A 190 -3.42 -12.27 -8.62
N LEU A 191 -2.62 -12.52 -9.66
CA LEU A 191 -1.19 -12.84 -9.57
C LEU A 191 -0.33 -11.65 -9.09
N HIS A 192 -0.84 -10.43 -9.21
CA HIS A 192 -0.14 -9.19 -8.86
C HIS A 192 -0.67 -8.54 -7.59
N VAL A 193 -1.45 -9.28 -6.80
CA VAL A 193 -2.13 -8.76 -5.59
C VAL A 193 -1.92 -9.71 -4.42
N ALA A 194 -1.60 -9.17 -3.25
CA ALA A 194 -1.43 -9.92 -2.01
C ALA A 194 -2.77 -10.55 -1.56
N ASP A 195 -2.70 -11.65 -0.79
CA ASP A 195 -3.92 -12.27 -0.26
C ASP A 195 -4.64 -11.35 0.75
N GLU A 196 -3.87 -10.54 1.48
CA GLU A 196 -4.37 -9.53 2.39
C GLU A 196 -4.72 -8.18 1.74
N PHE A 197 -4.80 -8.13 0.42
CA PHE A 197 -5.12 -6.91 -0.32
C PHE A 197 -6.39 -6.24 0.19
N VAL A 198 -6.32 -4.90 0.27
CA VAL A 198 -7.48 -4.06 0.51
C VAL A 198 -7.43 -2.80 -0.36
N GLN A 199 -8.55 -2.51 -1.00
CA GLN A 199 -8.81 -1.24 -1.66
C GLN A 199 -9.88 -0.48 -0.89
N ILE A 200 -9.57 0.77 -0.53
CA ILE A 200 -10.52 1.70 0.08
C ILE A 200 -10.59 2.92 -0.81
N SER A 201 -11.79 3.29 -1.24
CA SER A 201 -11.99 4.37 -2.20
C SER A 201 -13.20 5.22 -1.82
N SER A 202 -13.07 6.54 -1.98
CA SER A 202 -14.19 7.48 -1.85
C SER A 202 -15.26 7.30 -2.93
N ASN A 203 -15.01 6.44 -3.93
CA ASN A 203 -15.99 6.09 -4.96
C ASN A 203 -16.69 4.76 -4.70
N ASN A 204 -16.40 4.09 -3.56
CA ASN A 204 -17.03 2.85 -3.13
C ASN A 204 -17.81 3.07 -1.83
N ASP A 205 -18.76 2.20 -1.54
CA ASP A 205 -19.56 2.20 -0.32
C ASP A 205 -19.02 1.26 0.77
N HIS A 206 -18.02 0.44 0.43
CA HIS A 206 -17.35 -0.48 1.36
C HIS A 206 -15.90 -0.78 0.92
N PRO A 207 -15.03 -1.26 1.83
CA PRO A 207 -13.71 -1.78 1.48
C PRO A 207 -13.83 -2.99 0.55
N ILE A 208 -12.94 -3.08 -0.43
CA ILE A 208 -12.88 -4.20 -1.36
C ILE A 208 -11.61 -5.01 -1.10
N ASP A 209 -11.76 -6.27 -0.72
CA ASP A 209 -10.67 -7.23 -0.61
C ASP A 209 -10.37 -7.91 -1.97
N LYS A 210 -9.37 -8.82 -1.98
CA LYS A 210 -8.99 -9.58 -3.18
C LYS A 210 -10.17 -10.34 -3.78
N ALA A 211 -10.96 -11.03 -2.95
CA ALA A 211 -12.10 -11.81 -3.41
C ALA A 211 -13.23 -10.93 -3.99
N GLY A 212 -13.53 -9.82 -3.33
CA GLY A 212 -14.51 -8.83 -3.79
C GLY A 212 -14.09 -8.19 -5.12
N ARG A 213 -12.78 -7.92 -5.31
CA ARG A 213 -12.29 -7.39 -6.59
C ARG A 213 -12.38 -8.42 -7.72
N ILE A 214 -12.03 -9.68 -7.46
CA ILE A 214 -12.22 -10.79 -8.41
C ILE A 214 -13.70 -10.89 -8.83
N ALA A 215 -14.62 -10.85 -7.87
CA ALA A 215 -16.07 -10.87 -8.15
C ALA A 215 -16.49 -9.69 -9.03
N THR A 216 -15.96 -8.49 -8.77
CA THR A 216 -16.22 -7.28 -9.57
C THR A 216 -15.74 -7.44 -11.00
N ILE A 217 -14.50 -7.91 -11.22
CA ILE A 217 -13.93 -8.15 -12.56
C ILE A 217 -14.79 -9.17 -13.34
N ASN A 218 -15.19 -10.26 -12.70
CA ASN A 218 -16.04 -11.27 -13.31
C ASN A 218 -17.44 -10.72 -13.66
N LYS A 219 -18.02 -9.86 -12.84
CA LYS A 219 -19.29 -9.18 -13.14
C LYS A 219 -19.13 -8.21 -14.33
N GLN A 220 -18.04 -7.49 -14.41
CA GLN A 220 -17.72 -6.60 -15.54
C GLN A 220 -17.57 -7.41 -16.84
N LYS A 221 -16.92 -8.58 -16.80
CA LYS A 221 -16.84 -9.51 -17.92
C LYS A 221 -18.21 -9.94 -18.43
N GLN A 222 -19.11 -10.32 -17.51
CA GLN A 222 -20.46 -10.76 -17.86
C GLN A 222 -21.32 -9.65 -18.47
N SER A 223 -21.15 -8.41 -18.01
CA SER A 223 -21.90 -7.25 -18.51
C SER A 223 -21.30 -6.61 -19.75
N GLY A 224 -20.06 -6.96 -20.13
CA GLY A 224 -19.31 -6.29 -21.19
C GLY A 224 -18.95 -4.82 -20.88
N ALA A 225 -19.02 -4.43 -19.59
CA ALA A 225 -18.72 -3.06 -19.19
C ALA A 225 -17.23 -2.73 -19.38
N GLY A 226 -16.93 -1.60 -20.03
CA GLY A 226 -15.57 -1.11 -20.13
C GLY A 226 -14.96 -0.83 -18.75
N SER A 227 -13.77 -1.35 -18.49
CA SER A 227 -13.15 -1.33 -17.16
C SER A 227 -11.70 -0.83 -17.16
N ALA A 228 -11.27 -0.18 -18.25
CA ALA A 228 -9.94 0.43 -18.28
C ALA A 228 -9.71 1.34 -17.08
N PRO A 229 -8.55 1.23 -16.39
CA PRO A 229 -8.22 2.08 -15.25
C PRO A 229 -8.11 3.56 -15.67
N PRO A 230 -8.29 4.48 -14.71
CA PRO A 230 -8.07 5.89 -14.99
C PRO A 230 -6.58 6.14 -15.34
N PRO A 231 -6.32 6.95 -16.40
CA PRO A 231 -4.96 7.33 -16.75
C PRO A 231 -4.17 7.90 -15.59
N LEU A 232 -2.89 7.53 -15.49
CA LEU A 232 -1.93 8.08 -14.56
C LEU A 232 -1.47 9.46 -15.01
N VAL A 233 -1.52 10.45 -14.12
CA VAL A 233 -0.97 11.80 -14.36
C VAL A 233 0.47 11.88 -13.83
N SER A 234 0.67 11.39 -12.60
CA SER A 234 1.98 11.37 -11.94
C SER A 234 2.06 10.26 -10.90
N ALA A 235 3.29 9.83 -10.61
CA ALA A 235 3.59 8.96 -9.49
C ALA A 235 4.92 9.33 -8.85
N HIS A 236 4.96 9.21 -7.52
CA HIS A 236 6.16 9.29 -6.71
C HIS A 236 6.30 7.96 -5.96
N MET A 237 7.43 7.29 -6.13
CA MET A 237 7.73 6.01 -5.49
C MET A 237 8.86 6.18 -4.49
N LEU A 238 8.68 5.59 -3.31
CA LEU A 238 9.63 5.57 -2.21
C LEU A 238 9.97 4.11 -1.92
N ASP A 239 11.22 3.73 -2.21
CA ASP A 239 11.72 2.36 -2.13
C ASP A 239 12.38 2.10 -0.76
N PHE A 240 11.93 1.05 -0.08
CA PHE A 240 12.41 0.58 1.23
C PHE A 240 12.86 -0.90 1.18
N GLY A 241 13.27 -1.37 0.01
CA GLY A 241 13.78 -2.74 -0.19
C GLY A 241 12.68 -3.79 -0.37
N ASP A 242 12.03 -4.22 0.71
CA ASP A 242 10.94 -5.23 0.66
C ASP A 242 9.55 -4.60 0.45
N ALA A 243 9.44 -3.28 0.50
CA ALA A 243 8.21 -2.55 0.21
C ALA A 243 8.50 -1.23 -0.52
N VAL A 244 7.54 -0.82 -1.36
CA VAL A 244 7.53 0.49 -2.03
C VAL A 244 6.21 1.16 -1.78
N VAL A 245 6.27 2.42 -1.35
CA VAL A 245 5.10 3.29 -1.20
C VAL A 245 5.00 4.15 -2.45
N MET A 246 3.87 4.02 -3.15
CA MET A 246 3.60 4.74 -4.40
C MET A 246 2.45 5.73 -4.19
N ILE A 247 2.74 7.00 -4.36
CA ILE A 247 1.78 8.10 -4.27
C ILE A 247 1.49 8.58 -5.69
N CYS A 248 0.22 8.51 -6.11
CA CYS A 248 -0.17 8.75 -7.50
C CYS A 248 -1.30 9.76 -7.61
N LEU A 249 -1.33 10.45 -8.74
CA LEU A 249 -2.47 11.21 -9.22
C LEU A 249 -3.01 10.54 -10.49
N HIS A 250 -4.30 10.28 -10.51
CA HIS A 250 -5.02 9.76 -11.68
C HIS A 250 -6.07 10.77 -12.16
N GLN A 251 -6.26 10.84 -13.48
CA GLN A 251 -7.37 11.58 -14.10
C GLN A 251 -8.33 10.58 -14.73
N PRO A 252 -9.49 10.29 -14.12
CA PRO A 252 -10.51 9.47 -14.76
C PRO A 252 -10.97 10.05 -16.11
N TYR A 253 -11.45 9.19 -17.00
CA TYR A 253 -12.01 9.59 -18.29
C TYR A 253 -13.20 10.53 -18.13
N THR A 254 -13.92 10.41 -17.03
CA THR A 254 -14.99 11.31 -16.59
C THR A 254 -14.84 11.59 -15.11
N GLY A 255 -15.20 12.80 -14.67
CA GLY A 255 -15.18 13.18 -13.26
C GLY A 255 -13.88 13.85 -12.81
N LYS A 256 -13.68 13.87 -11.51
CA LYS A 256 -12.59 14.58 -10.83
C LYS A 256 -11.35 13.71 -10.72
N PRO A 257 -10.15 14.32 -10.60
CA PRO A 257 -8.91 13.58 -10.30
C PRO A 257 -8.99 12.77 -9.01
N ILE A 258 -8.16 11.73 -8.93
CA ILE A 258 -8.09 10.84 -7.77
C ILE A 258 -6.65 10.80 -7.26
N HIS A 259 -6.48 11.12 -5.97
CA HIS A 259 -5.24 10.89 -5.26
C HIS A 259 -5.20 9.44 -4.76
N VAL A 260 -4.09 8.73 -4.97
CA VAL A 260 -3.98 7.31 -4.63
C VAL A 260 -2.68 7.03 -3.91
N THR A 261 -2.77 6.35 -2.77
CA THR A 261 -1.61 5.75 -2.10
C THR A 261 -1.67 4.24 -2.25
N ARG A 262 -0.61 3.64 -2.82
CA ARG A 262 -0.44 2.19 -2.94
C ARG A 262 0.77 1.72 -2.14
N VAL A 263 0.63 0.54 -1.53
CA VAL A 263 1.75 -0.16 -0.92
C VAL A 263 2.00 -1.43 -1.71
N TRP A 264 3.19 -1.52 -2.30
CA TRP A 264 3.70 -2.69 -2.99
C TRP A 264 4.66 -3.41 -2.07
N ILE A 265 4.58 -4.74 -2.03
CA ILE A 265 5.44 -5.58 -1.21
C ILE A 265 6.14 -6.63 -2.05
N LYS A 266 7.35 -7.01 -1.66
CA LYS A 266 8.11 -8.05 -2.31
C LYS A 266 7.91 -9.37 -1.58
N ARG A 267 7.28 -10.35 -2.24
CA ARG A 267 7.05 -11.69 -1.70
C ARG A 267 7.49 -12.73 -2.72
N ASP A 268 8.35 -13.66 -2.31
CA ASP A 268 8.92 -14.70 -3.18
C ASP A 268 9.57 -14.14 -4.46
N GLY A 269 10.25 -13.01 -4.32
CA GLY A 269 10.92 -12.29 -5.40
C GLY A 269 10.01 -11.50 -6.33
N LYS A 270 8.69 -11.51 -6.12
CA LYS A 270 7.69 -10.80 -6.94
C LYS A 270 7.14 -9.58 -6.21
N TRP A 271 6.89 -8.51 -6.95
CA TRP A 271 6.16 -7.35 -6.46
C TRP A 271 4.66 -7.57 -6.60
N ILE A 272 3.92 -7.44 -5.49
CA ILE A 272 2.47 -7.56 -5.42
C ILE A 272 1.89 -6.40 -4.62
N MET A 273 0.72 -5.92 -5.00
CA MET A 273 0.04 -4.82 -4.33
C MET A 273 -0.71 -5.31 -3.08
N SER A 274 -0.45 -4.70 -1.94
CA SER A 274 -1.12 -5.01 -0.67
C SER A 274 -2.23 -4.01 -0.32
N ILE A 275 -2.03 -2.73 -0.60
CA ILE A 275 -2.96 -1.66 -0.23
C ILE A 275 -3.16 -0.71 -1.40
N SER A 276 -4.41 -0.22 -1.57
CA SER A 276 -4.78 0.88 -2.44
C SER A 276 -5.80 1.79 -1.76
N PHE A 277 -5.37 2.98 -1.31
CA PHE A 277 -6.22 4.03 -0.77
C PHE A 277 -6.44 5.13 -1.81
N GLN A 278 -7.71 5.54 -2.02
CA GLN A 278 -8.08 6.39 -3.14
C GLN A 278 -9.07 7.46 -2.70
N THR A 279 -8.70 8.73 -2.83
CA THR A 279 -9.59 9.87 -2.53
C THR A 279 -9.78 10.74 -3.75
N THR A 280 -11.04 10.94 -4.15
CA THR A 280 -11.41 11.86 -5.22
C THR A 280 -11.19 13.29 -4.75
N ILE A 281 -10.45 14.07 -5.53
CA ILE A 281 -10.11 15.45 -5.19
C ILE A 281 -11.35 16.31 -5.38
N GLN A 282 -11.89 16.84 -4.27
CA GLN A 282 -13.07 17.68 -4.26
C GLN A 282 -12.73 19.17 -4.41
N ALA A 283 -11.56 19.58 -3.91
CA ALA A 283 -11.08 20.95 -4.00
C ALA A 283 -10.83 21.34 -5.46
N ALA A 284 -11.21 22.55 -5.85
CA ALA A 284 -10.71 23.12 -7.06
C ALA A 284 -9.16 23.23 -7.00
N PRO A 285 -8.42 22.94 -8.08
CA PRO A 285 -6.99 23.14 -8.07
C PRO A 285 -6.72 24.61 -7.68
N ALA A 286 -5.78 24.80 -6.72
CA ALA A 286 -5.35 26.14 -6.37
C ALA A 286 -4.93 26.86 -7.65
N LYS A 287 -5.49 28.03 -7.91
CA LYS A 287 -5.07 28.85 -9.06
C LYS A 287 -3.57 29.07 -8.90
N ALA A 288 -2.80 28.57 -9.89
CA ALA A 288 -1.39 28.95 -9.99
C ALA A 288 -1.33 30.48 -10.03
N GLY A 289 -0.77 31.08 -8.97
CA GLY A 289 -0.54 32.50 -8.86
C GLY A 289 0.72 32.89 -9.62
#